data_86beebd026447adb42a581a6e2e74814
#
_entry.id   86beebd026447adb42a581a6e2e74814
#
_cell.length_a   1.000
_cell.length_b   1.000
_cell.length_c   1.000
_cell.angle_alpha   90.00
_cell.angle_beta   90.00
_cell.angle_gamma   90.00
#
_symmetry.space_group_name_H-M   'P 1'
#
loop_
_entity.id
_entity.type
_entity.pdbx_description
1 polymer ?
#
loop_
_entity_poly.entity_id
_entity_poly.type
_entity_poly.pdbx_seq_one_letter_code
_entity_poly.pdbx_strand_id
1 'polypeptide(L)' 'MSTTVDARGLSCPQPVLMALTAMKKAGKGQITVLVDTDTSRENVMRSASSQGWDIKSVDEEGDQYRIVIHKE' A
#
# COMPACT_ATOMS: atom_id res chain seq x y z
N MET A 1 4.82 -13.61 6.62
CA MET A 1 5.58 -13.31 5.40
C MET A 1 5.25 -11.92 4.89
N SER A 2 6.22 -11.25 4.32
CA SER A 2 6.00 -9.91 3.77
C SER A 2 5.83 -9.98 2.26
N THR A 3 4.97 -9.11 1.75
CA THR A 3 4.70 -9.01 0.31
C THR A 3 5.00 -7.58 -0.12
N THR A 4 5.61 -7.43 -1.28
CA THR A 4 5.88 -6.11 -1.83
C THR A 4 5.04 -5.89 -3.07
N VAL A 5 4.33 -4.77 -3.11
CA VAL A 5 3.51 -4.36 -4.24
C VAL A 5 4.14 -3.14 -4.87
N ASP A 6 4.62 -3.26 -6.10
CA ASP A 6 5.21 -2.14 -6.82
C ASP A 6 4.15 -1.50 -7.70
N ALA A 7 3.63 -0.38 -7.25
CA ALA A 7 2.58 0.36 -7.96
C ALA A 7 3.08 1.71 -8.49
N ARG A 8 4.40 1.85 -8.62
CA ARG A 8 5.00 3.07 -9.15
C ARG A 8 4.70 3.20 -10.63
N GLY A 9 4.52 4.44 -11.06
CA GLY A 9 4.25 4.72 -12.47
C GLY A 9 2.82 4.45 -12.90
N LEU A 10 1.96 4.06 -11.98
CA LEU A 10 0.56 3.77 -12.28
C LEU A 10 -0.34 4.91 -11.81
N SER A 11 -1.39 5.15 -12.57
CA SER A 11 -2.37 6.17 -12.25
C SER A 11 -3.47 5.60 -11.36
N CYS A 12 -4.04 6.45 -10.50
CA CYS A 12 -5.21 6.08 -9.71
C CYS A 12 -6.35 5.68 -10.66
N PRO A 13 -7.09 4.57 -10.40
CA PRO A 13 -7.12 3.82 -9.15
C PRO A 13 -6.24 2.57 -9.13
N GLN A 14 -5.31 2.41 -10.07
CA GLN A 14 -4.50 1.20 -10.16
C GLN A 14 -3.72 0.86 -8.88
N PRO A 15 -2.98 1.82 -8.26
CA PRO A 15 -2.26 1.48 -7.03
C PRO A 15 -3.18 0.95 -5.93
N VAL A 16 -4.38 1.53 -5.81
CA VAL A 16 -5.36 1.10 -4.80
C VAL A 16 -5.84 -0.32 -5.10
N LEU A 17 -6.15 -0.60 -6.36
CA LEU A 17 -6.61 -1.91 -6.76
C LEU A 17 -5.55 -2.98 -6.50
N MET A 18 -4.30 -2.67 -6.80
CA MET A 18 -3.20 -3.60 -6.55
C MET A 18 -3.02 -3.86 -5.06
N ALA A 19 -3.10 -2.80 -4.25
CA ALA A 19 -2.98 -2.94 -2.81
C ALA A 19 -4.12 -3.77 -2.23
N LEU A 20 -5.36 -3.51 -2.68
CA LEU A 20 -6.51 -4.27 -2.22
C LEU A 20 -6.41 -5.75 -2.60
N THR A 21 -5.95 -6.02 -3.81
CA THR A 21 -5.76 -7.40 -4.26
C THR A 21 -4.73 -8.12 -3.39
N ALA A 22 -3.62 -7.44 -3.07
CA ALA A 22 -2.58 -8.00 -2.21
C ALA A 22 -3.12 -8.26 -0.80
N MET A 23 -3.92 -7.34 -0.27
CA MET A 23 -4.52 -7.51 1.05
C MET A 23 -5.45 -8.71 1.11
N LYS A 24 -6.29 -8.88 0.10
CA LYS A 24 -7.19 -10.02 0.02
C LYS A 24 -6.44 -11.34 -0.11
N LYS A 25 -5.40 -11.32 -0.92
CA LYS A 25 -4.61 -12.52 -1.17
C LYS A 25 -3.80 -12.94 0.06
N ALA A 26 -3.23 -11.98 0.75
CA ALA A 26 -2.43 -12.24 1.94
C ALA A 26 -3.29 -12.57 3.16
N GLY A 27 -4.40 -11.87 3.31
CA GLY A 27 -5.29 -12.05 4.46
C GLY A 27 -4.78 -11.39 5.72
N LYS A 28 -3.51 -11.56 6.02
CA LYS A 28 -2.88 -10.97 7.19
C LYS A 28 -1.37 -10.92 6.95
N GLY A 29 -0.64 -10.31 7.87
CA GLY A 29 0.80 -10.20 7.79
C GLY A 29 1.20 -8.79 7.44
N GLN A 30 2.31 -8.63 6.73
CA GLN A 30 2.85 -7.33 6.39
C GLN A 30 2.94 -7.18 4.88
N ILE A 31 2.50 -6.03 4.39
CA ILE A 31 2.58 -5.70 2.96
C ILE A 31 3.28 -4.36 2.81
N THR A 32 4.21 -4.27 1.87
CA THR A 32 4.86 -3.03 1.50
C THR A 32 4.33 -2.60 0.14
N VAL A 33 3.82 -1.38 0.06
CA VAL A 33 3.28 -0.83 -1.19
C VAL A 33 4.14 0.35 -1.61
N LEU A 34 4.61 0.31 -2.85
CA LEU A 34 5.43 1.39 -3.40
C LEU A 34 4.58 2.21 -4.38
N VAL A 35 4.53 3.51 -4.14
CA VAL A 35 3.81 4.45 -5.01
C VAL A 35 4.69 5.66 -5.25
N ASP A 36 4.35 6.47 -6.25
CA ASP A 36 5.17 7.63 -6.60
C ASP A 36 4.40 8.94 -6.63
N THR A 37 3.19 8.99 -6.08
CA THR A 37 2.44 10.24 -5.95
C THR A 37 1.79 10.34 -4.58
N ASP A 38 1.57 11.58 -4.12
CA ASP A 38 0.86 11.84 -2.86
C ASP A 38 -0.55 11.27 -2.89
N THR A 39 -1.23 11.45 -4.00
CA THR A 39 -2.61 10.98 -4.15
C THR A 39 -2.69 9.47 -4.00
N SER A 40 -1.79 8.75 -4.67
CA SER A 40 -1.75 7.29 -4.54
C SER A 40 -1.43 6.86 -3.11
N ARG A 41 -0.49 7.56 -2.46
CA ARG A 41 -0.13 7.28 -1.08
C ARG A 41 -1.35 7.40 -0.16
N GLU A 42 -2.07 8.51 -0.25
CA GLU A 42 -3.24 8.72 0.59
C GLU A 42 -4.34 7.69 0.32
N ASN A 43 -4.58 7.40 -0.95
CA ASN A 43 -5.63 6.45 -1.31
C ASN A 43 -5.31 5.03 -0.84
N VAL A 44 -4.05 4.61 -0.94
CA VAL A 44 -3.64 3.30 -0.46
C VAL A 44 -3.77 3.22 1.05
N MET A 45 -3.35 4.26 1.76
CA MET A 45 -3.47 4.30 3.21
C MET A 45 -4.93 4.22 3.65
N ARG A 46 -5.80 4.97 3.00
CA ARG A 46 -7.23 4.97 3.31
C ARG A 46 -7.84 3.59 3.04
N SER A 47 -7.48 2.98 1.93
CA SER A 47 -7.99 1.67 1.59
C SER A 47 -7.53 0.61 2.58
N ALA A 48 -6.28 0.68 3.01
CA ALA A 48 -5.75 -0.25 4.00
C ALA A 48 -6.52 -0.13 5.32
N SER A 49 -6.71 1.09 5.79
CA SER A 49 -7.48 1.32 7.03
C SER A 49 -8.91 0.79 6.89
N SER A 50 -9.52 1.00 5.74
CA SER A 50 -10.87 0.54 5.47
C SER A 50 -10.98 -0.98 5.55
N GLN A 51 -9.91 -1.69 5.21
CA GLN A 51 -9.89 -3.16 5.24
C GLN A 51 -9.40 -3.73 6.58
N GLY A 52 -9.20 -2.88 7.56
CA GLY A 52 -8.76 -3.33 8.87
C GLY A 52 -7.25 -3.51 9.01
N TRP A 53 -6.50 -2.99 8.06
CA TRP A 53 -5.04 -3.04 8.12
C TRP A 53 -4.51 -1.79 8.83
N ASP A 54 -3.45 -1.96 9.60
CA ASP A 54 -2.79 -0.85 10.29
C ASP A 54 -1.65 -0.32 9.44
N ILE A 55 -1.50 1.01 9.45
CA ILE A 55 -0.38 1.63 8.74
C ILE A 55 0.81 1.60 9.69
N LYS A 56 1.79 0.78 9.37
CA LYS A 56 2.95 0.62 10.23
C LYS A 56 3.96 1.74 10.02
N SER A 57 4.22 2.09 8.78
CA SER A 57 5.10 3.20 8.48
C SER A 57 4.85 3.72 7.07
N VAL A 58 5.23 4.97 6.85
CA VAL A 58 5.19 5.60 5.54
C VAL A 58 6.49 6.35 5.38
N ASP A 59 7.32 5.92 4.43
CA ASP A 59 8.60 6.55 4.18
C ASP A 59 8.60 7.22 2.81
N GLU A 60 9.16 8.40 2.76
CA GLU A 60 9.35 9.12 1.50
C GLU A 60 10.80 8.93 1.08
N GLU A 61 10.99 8.41 -0.11
CA GLU A 61 12.33 8.15 -0.64
C GLU A 61 12.45 8.78 -2.03
N GLY A 62 13.01 9.99 -2.07
CA GLY A 62 13.13 10.70 -3.34
C GLY A 62 11.77 10.98 -3.94
N ASP A 63 11.49 10.41 -5.10
CA ASP A 63 10.25 10.62 -5.82
C ASP A 63 9.19 9.56 -5.53
N GLN A 64 9.41 8.74 -4.51
CA GLN A 64 8.50 7.63 -4.24
C GLN A 64 8.19 7.52 -2.75
N TYR A 65 7.14 6.78 -2.45
CA TYR A 65 6.72 6.52 -1.08
C TYR A 65 6.65 5.02 -0.84
N ARG A 66 7.10 4.61 0.34
CA ARG A 66 6.99 3.22 0.76
C ARG A 66 6.00 3.16 1.92
N ILE A 67 4.90 2.46 1.71
CA ILE A 67 3.85 2.33 2.71
C ILE A 67 3.89 0.90 3.24
N VAL A 68 4.13 0.75 4.54
CA VAL A 68 4.14 -0.57 5.17
C VAL A 68 2.87 -0.72 5.99
N ILE A 69 2.06 -1.72 5.66
CA ILE A 69 0.82 -2.00 6.36
C ILE A 69 0.89 -3.38 6.97
N HIS A 70 0.14 -3.57 8.04
CA HIS A 70 0.20 -4.79 8.82
C HIS A 70 -1.19 -5.19 9.32
N LYS A 71 -1.45 -6.48 9.35
CA LYS A 71 -2.68 -7.01 9.91
C LYS A 71 -2.40 -8.33 10.60
N GLU A 72 -2.89 -8.45 11.83
CA GLU A 72 -2.75 -9.67 12.61
C GLU A 72 -3.75 -10.75 12.24
#